data_a187bab603ab313c92feadd7c5230d48
#
_entry.id   a187bab603ab313c92feadd7c5230d48
#
_cell.length_a   1.000
_cell.length_b   1.000
_cell.length_c   1.000
_cell.angle_alpha   90.00
_cell.angle_beta   90.00
_cell.angle_gamma   90.00
#
_symmetry.space_group_name_H-M   'P 1'
#
loop_
_entity.id
_entity.type
_entity.pdbx_description
1 polymer ?
#
loop_
_entity_poly.entity_id
_entity_poly.type
_entity_poly.pdbx_seq_one_letter_code
_entity_poly.pdbx_strand_id
1 'polypeptide(L)'
;MGKLEGIPWLTEMIFAGINEKENDKGDTGKMKTERRRRAAGTAMALVGGTCWGFSGCCGQFLFEQKGIEAPWLVAMRLFFAGILLASAGFLLHGKRNLNIFQKKKDVLRLLAFSIFGISFCQFTYFMAIEASNAGTATVLQYLSPVLILAVVCIREARLPVKLEVGAIILSLAGTFVIGTHGDIHTFHITGEALFWGLLAAVSSMIYTILPGKLIEQFDIYQVLGFGMLFGGIAMGAVVQPWNVPVVWDLGTAGALAGVIVIGTAVAFGLYLQGVGIIGPLRGSILGSVEPVSAVFLSVFWLGTQFTLPDFLGFALILSAVFLLIFARKNG
;
A
#
# COMPACT_ATOMS: atom_id res chain seq x y z
N MET A 1 15.99 -21.52 -21.48
CA MET A 1 16.81 -20.52 -20.76
C MET A 1 17.22 -19.45 -21.76
N GLY A 2 16.39 -18.45 -21.95
CA GLY A 2 16.58 -17.32 -22.87
C GLY A 2 16.86 -16.07 -22.06
N LYS A 3 17.97 -15.42 -22.37
CA LYS A 3 18.51 -14.24 -21.69
C LYS A 3 17.54 -13.07 -21.77
N LEU A 4 17.17 -12.52 -20.63
CA LEU A 4 16.61 -11.16 -20.50
C LEU A 4 17.79 -10.18 -20.47
N GLU A 5 18.38 -9.93 -21.63
CA GLU A 5 19.42 -8.92 -21.83
C GLU A 5 18.74 -7.59 -22.17
N GLY A 6 18.34 -6.83 -21.16
CA GLY A 6 17.76 -5.51 -21.43
C GLY A 6 17.96 -4.48 -20.31
N ILE A 7 18.11 -4.92 -19.06
CA ILE A 7 18.28 -4.00 -17.93
C ILE A 7 19.19 -4.67 -16.89
N PRO A 8 20.52 -4.56 -17.01
CA PRO A 8 21.49 -5.27 -16.17
C PRO A 8 21.31 -5.01 -14.66
N TRP A 9 21.00 -3.80 -14.26
CA TRP A 9 20.79 -3.42 -12.87
C TRP A 9 19.53 -4.05 -12.25
N LEU A 10 18.46 -4.28 -13.04
CA LEU A 10 17.23 -4.94 -12.57
C LEU A 10 17.46 -6.43 -12.38
N THR A 11 18.24 -7.04 -13.27
CA THR A 11 18.62 -8.44 -13.20
C THR A 11 19.56 -8.68 -12.01
N GLU A 12 20.54 -7.82 -11.80
CA GLU A 12 21.42 -7.88 -10.61
C GLU A 12 20.66 -7.65 -9.30
N MET A 13 19.67 -6.74 -9.26
CA MET A 13 18.82 -6.52 -8.09
C MET A 13 17.91 -7.73 -7.78
N ILE A 14 17.35 -8.39 -8.79
CA ILE A 14 16.48 -9.56 -8.62
C ILE A 14 17.30 -10.80 -8.23
N PHE A 15 18.51 -10.98 -8.76
CA PHE A 15 19.36 -12.15 -8.52
C PHE A 15 20.37 -12.02 -7.38
N ALA A 16 20.63 -10.82 -6.86
CA ALA A 16 21.49 -10.62 -5.68
C ALA A 16 20.97 -11.31 -4.41
N GLY A 17 19.69 -11.74 -4.41
CA GLY A 17 19.10 -12.52 -3.33
C GLY A 17 19.24 -14.05 -3.47
N ILE A 18 19.68 -14.57 -4.61
CA ILE A 18 19.59 -16.02 -4.94
C ILE A 18 20.95 -16.74 -4.98
N ASN A 19 22.08 -16.04 -5.12
CA ASN A 19 23.41 -16.67 -5.26
C ASN A 19 24.42 -16.13 -4.24
N GLU A 20 24.40 -16.65 -3.03
CA GLU A 20 25.59 -16.72 -2.19
C GLU A 20 25.98 -18.18 -1.96
N LYS A 21 26.88 -18.68 -2.82
CA LYS A 21 27.80 -19.75 -2.43
C LYS A 21 28.83 -19.13 -1.48
N GLU A 22 28.94 -19.76 -0.31
CA GLU A 22 29.97 -19.52 0.70
C GLU A 22 31.34 -19.28 0.04
N ASN A 23 31.91 -18.11 0.33
CA ASN A 23 33.33 -17.90 0.20
C ASN A 23 33.84 -17.30 1.51
N ASP A 24 34.63 -18.08 2.19
CA ASP A 24 35.27 -17.81 3.49
C ASP A 24 36.22 -16.59 3.39
N LYS A 25 35.67 -15.42 3.77
CA LYS A 25 36.45 -14.21 4.01
C LYS A 25 36.15 -13.74 5.44
N GLY A 26 37.23 -13.48 6.19
CA GLY A 26 37.19 -13.21 7.61
C GLY A 26 36.12 -12.23 8.10
N ASP A 27 35.85 -12.24 9.37
CA ASP A 27 34.72 -11.65 10.11
C ASP A 27 34.38 -10.19 9.71
N THR A 28 35.38 -9.38 9.36
CA THR A 28 35.21 -8.00 8.85
C THR A 28 34.57 -7.93 7.45
N GLY A 29 34.83 -8.93 6.61
CA GLY A 29 34.21 -9.03 5.27
C GLY A 29 32.75 -9.42 5.36
N LYS A 30 32.40 -10.36 6.24
CA LYS A 30 31.01 -10.78 6.49
C LYS A 30 30.17 -9.64 7.04
N MET A 31 30.66 -8.87 8.01
CA MET A 31 29.98 -7.70 8.56
C MET A 31 29.76 -6.61 7.50
N LYS A 32 30.72 -6.35 6.63
CA LYS A 32 30.58 -5.35 5.56
C LYS A 32 29.53 -5.76 4.51
N THR A 33 29.47 -7.04 4.16
CA THR A 33 28.49 -7.60 3.23
C THR A 33 27.08 -7.54 3.84
N GLU A 34 26.92 -7.93 5.10
CA GLU A 34 25.63 -7.87 5.79
C GLU A 34 25.12 -6.42 5.94
N ARG A 35 26.00 -5.47 6.26
CA ARG A 35 25.67 -4.04 6.31
C ARG A 35 25.20 -3.52 4.96
N ARG A 36 25.85 -3.90 3.86
CA ARG A 36 25.42 -3.55 2.50
C ARG A 36 24.07 -4.15 2.17
N ARG A 37 23.84 -5.42 2.49
CA ARG A 37 22.55 -6.11 2.28
C ARG A 37 21.42 -5.41 3.03
N ARG A 38 21.62 -5.07 4.31
CA ARG A 38 20.63 -4.33 5.11
C ARG A 38 20.38 -2.93 4.56
N ALA A 39 21.41 -2.21 4.10
CA ALA A 39 21.26 -0.91 3.46
C ALA A 39 20.42 -1.01 2.16
N ALA A 40 20.69 -2.01 1.33
CA ALA A 40 19.90 -2.28 0.13
C ALA A 40 18.43 -2.58 0.46
N GLY A 41 18.16 -3.46 1.44
CA GLY A 41 16.79 -3.74 1.89
C GLY A 41 16.06 -2.52 2.44
N THR A 42 16.77 -1.63 3.15
CA THR A 42 16.23 -0.35 3.62
C THR A 42 15.87 0.56 2.44
N ALA A 43 16.77 0.70 1.46
CA ALA A 43 16.52 1.51 0.26
C ALA A 43 15.33 0.97 -0.55
N MET A 44 15.25 -0.35 -0.72
CA MET A 44 14.14 -0.99 -1.44
C MET A 44 12.80 -0.73 -0.75
N ALA A 45 12.72 -0.84 0.58
CA ALA A 45 11.48 -0.57 1.33
C ALA A 45 11.08 0.91 1.25
N LEU A 46 12.03 1.85 1.33
CA LEU A 46 11.78 3.28 1.19
C LEU A 46 11.30 3.63 -0.22
N VAL A 47 11.97 3.14 -1.26
CA VAL A 47 11.57 3.39 -2.64
C VAL A 47 10.19 2.80 -2.92
N GLY A 48 9.91 1.58 -2.44
CA GLY A 48 8.59 0.95 -2.58
C GLY A 48 7.48 1.77 -1.94
N GLY A 49 7.67 2.25 -0.70
CA GLY A 49 6.72 3.12 -0.01
C GLY A 49 6.54 4.47 -0.72
N THR A 50 7.62 5.07 -1.22
CA THR A 50 7.55 6.30 -2.02
C THR A 50 6.78 6.10 -3.34
N CYS A 51 6.92 4.94 -3.98
CA CYS A 51 6.15 4.59 -5.18
C CYS A 51 4.64 4.51 -4.90
N TRP A 52 4.23 4.08 -3.69
CA TRP A 52 2.82 4.12 -3.32
C TRP A 52 2.29 5.55 -3.19
N GLY A 53 3.03 6.44 -2.50
CA GLY A 53 2.67 7.85 -2.43
C GLY A 53 2.60 8.53 -3.82
N PHE A 54 3.56 8.23 -4.69
CA PHE A 54 3.53 8.68 -6.09
C PHE A 54 2.29 8.17 -6.84
N SER A 55 1.90 6.91 -6.63
CA SER A 55 0.69 6.33 -7.22
C SER A 55 -0.59 7.07 -6.79
N GLY A 56 -0.67 7.46 -5.52
CA GLY A 56 -1.78 8.28 -5.03
C GLY A 56 -1.86 9.63 -5.74
N CYS A 57 -0.72 10.30 -5.93
CA CYS A 57 -0.66 11.56 -6.68
C CYS A 57 -0.97 11.40 -8.17
N CYS A 58 -0.59 10.28 -8.80
CA CYS A 58 -1.03 9.95 -10.16
C CYS A 58 -2.56 9.82 -10.23
N GLY A 59 -3.19 9.20 -9.22
CA GLY A 59 -4.67 9.13 -9.10
C GLY A 59 -5.29 10.52 -8.97
N GLN A 60 -4.78 11.35 -8.05
CA GLN A 60 -5.23 12.73 -7.90
C GLN A 60 -5.11 13.53 -9.21
N PHE A 61 -3.99 13.41 -9.93
CA PHE A 61 -3.81 14.04 -11.24
C PHE A 61 -4.90 13.59 -12.25
N LEU A 62 -5.22 12.29 -12.28
CA LEU A 62 -6.24 11.75 -13.17
C LEU A 62 -7.64 12.30 -12.83
N PHE A 63 -7.95 12.47 -11.55
CA PHE A 63 -9.22 13.01 -11.11
C PHE A 63 -9.35 14.51 -11.40
N GLU A 64 -8.40 15.31 -10.95
CA GLU A 64 -8.46 16.77 -11.01
C GLU A 64 -8.20 17.33 -12.42
N GLN A 65 -7.27 16.73 -13.18
CA GLN A 65 -6.83 17.31 -14.45
C GLN A 65 -7.36 16.57 -15.67
N LYS A 66 -7.82 15.33 -15.50
CA LYS A 66 -8.32 14.50 -16.61
C LYS A 66 -9.81 14.15 -16.49
N GLY A 67 -10.44 14.47 -15.35
CA GLY A 67 -11.86 14.19 -15.12
C GLY A 67 -12.19 12.69 -15.11
N ILE A 68 -11.20 11.85 -14.79
CA ILE A 68 -11.41 10.41 -14.64
C ILE A 68 -11.94 10.15 -13.24
N GLU A 69 -12.96 9.33 -13.11
CA GLU A 69 -13.56 8.98 -11.82
C GLU A 69 -12.80 7.83 -11.13
N ALA A 70 -12.79 7.84 -9.78
CA ALA A 70 -12.11 6.82 -8.98
C ALA A 70 -12.58 5.38 -9.29
N PRO A 71 -13.87 5.07 -9.48
CA PRO A 71 -14.31 3.72 -9.83
C PRO A 71 -13.65 3.18 -11.11
N TRP A 72 -13.53 4.04 -12.13
CA TRP A 72 -12.86 3.69 -13.40
C TRP A 72 -11.38 3.34 -13.16
N LEU A 73 -10.68 4.23 -12.47
CA LEU A 73 -9.25 4.03 -12.18
C LEU A 73 -9.01 2.74 -11.39
N VAL A 74 -9.85 2.45 -10.39
CA VAL A 74 -9.73 1.24 -9.55
C VAL A 74 -9.94 -0.02 -10.39
N ALA A 75 -10.96 -0.06 -11.26
CA ALA A 75 -11.19 -1.19 -12.15
C ALA A 75 -9.99 -1.46 -13.06
N MET A 76 -9.46 -0.43 -13.72
CA MET A 76 -8.29 -0.51 -14.60
C MET A 76 -7.03 -0.92 -13.83
N ARG A 77 -6.77 -0.28 -12.67
CA ARG A 77 -5.63 -0.61 -11.82
C ARG A 77 -5.64 -2.07 -11.39
N LEU A 78 -6.74 -2.52 -10.80
CA LEU A 78 -6.83 -3.89 -10.29
C LEU A 78 -6.66 -4.93 -11.39
N PHE A 79 -7.30 -4.71 -12.55
CA PHE A 79 -7.24 -5.64 -13.67
C PHE A 79 -5.81 -5.75 -14.23
N PHE A 80 -5.19 -4.64 -14.62
CA PHE A 80 -3.88 -4.67 -15.24
C PHE A 80 -2.75 -4.98 -14.24
N ALA A 81 -2.83 -4.46 -13.01
CA ALA A 81 -1.87 -4.82 -11.98
C ALA A 81 -2.00 -6.29 -11.56
N GLY A 82 -3.22 -6.82 -11.53
CA GLY A 82 -3.48 -8.22 -11.31
C GLY A 82 -2.81 -9.11 -12.36
N ILE A 83 -2.91 -8.75 -13.65
CA ILE A 83 -2.20 -9.44 -14.74
C ILE A 83 -0.69 -9.37 -14.52
N LEU A 84 -0.13 -8.19 -14.23
CA LEU A 84 1.31 -8.02 -14.03
C LEU A 84 1.83 -8.86 -12.86
N LEU A 85 1.18 -8.81 -11.70
CA LEU A 85 1.60 -9.56 -10.51
C LEU A 85 1.39 -11.07 -10.66
N ALA A 86 0.28 -11.50 -11.26
CA ALA A 86 0.06 -12.92 -11.56
C ALA A 86 1.10 -13.46 -12.55
N SER A 87 1.43 -12.68 -13.59
CA SER A 87 2.49 -13.01 -14.55
C SER A 87 3.86 -13.08 -13.87
N ALA A 88 4.19 -12.13 -13.00
CA ALA A 88 5.41 -12.18 -12.19
C ALA A 88 5.46 -13.45 -11.31
N GLY A 89 4.35 -13.81 -10.66
CA GLY A 89 4.23 -15.05 -9.91
C GLY A 89 4.47 -16.29 -10.78
N PHE A 90 3.97 -16.30 -12.01
CA PHE A 90 4.24 -17.38 -12.97
C PHE A 90 5.71 -17.44 -13.40
N LEU A 91 6.36 -16.32 -13.64
CA LEU A 91 7.77 -16.27 -14.00
C LEU A 91 8.67 -16.76 -12.86
N LEU A 92 8.32 -16.46 -11.60
CA LEU A 92 9.09 -16.84 -10.43
C LEU A 92 8.85 -18.29 -9.99
N HIS A 93 7.61 -18.78 -10.05
CA HIS A 93 7.20 -20.04 -9.43
C HIS A 93 6.62 -21.07 -10.44
N GLY A 94 6.50 -20.72 -11.73
CA GLY A 94 5.95 -21.58 -12.77
C GLY A 94 4.53 -22.08 -12.41
N LYS A 95 4.27 -23.36 -12.68
CA LYS A 95 2.96 -23.99 -12.42
C LYS A 95 2.54 -24.00 -10.95
N ARG A 96 3.46 -23.82 -9.99
CA ARG A 96 3.14 -23.71 -8.57
C ARG A 96 2.24 -22.50 -8.28
N ASN A 97 2.28 -21.48 -9.15
CA ASN A 97 1.40 -20.33 -9.06
C ASN A 97 -0.10 -20.66 -9.17
N LEU A 98 -0.47 -21.86 -9.63
CA LEU A 98 -1.86 -22.32 -9.70
C LEU A 98 -2.32 -23.15 -8.50
N ASN A 99 -1.45 -23.43 -7.54
CA ASN A 99 -1.79 -24.29 -6.40
C ASN A 99 -2.93 -23.74 -5.53
N ILE A 100 -3.14 -22.42 -5.53
CA ILE A 100 -4.24 -21.77 -4.81
C ILE A 100 -5.63 -22.22 -5.30
N PHE A 101 -5.72 -22.72 -6.54
CA PHE A 101 -6.97 -23.20 -7.14
C PHE A 101 -7.28 -24.67 -6.86
N GLN A 102 -6.37 -25.40 -6.21
CA GLN A 102 -6.55 -26.85 -5.97
C GLN A 102 -7.62 -27.14 -4.92
N LYS A 103 -7.84 -26.24 -3.96
CA LYS A 103 -8.83 -26.44 -2.90
C LYS A 103 -9.93 -25.39 -2.99
N LYS A 104 -11.18 -25.85 -3.08
CA LYS A 104 -12.37 -24.96 -3.13
C LYS A 104 -12.39 -23.93 -1.99
N LYS A 105 -11.94 -24.29 -0.79
CA LYS A 105 -11.87 -23.41 0.38
C LYS A 105 -10.91 -22.24 0.18
N ASP A 106 -9.77 -22.47 -0.47
CA ASP A 106 -8.77 -21.43 -0.70
C ASP A 106 -9.19 -20.50 -1.85
N VAL A 107 -9.86 -21.07 -2.87
CA VAL A 107 -10.52 -20.26 -3.92
C VAL A 107 -11.58 -19.33 -3.32
N LEU A 108 -12.43 -19.84 -2.43
CA LEU A 108 -13.47 -19.01 -1.80
C LEU A 108 -12.87 -17.90 -0.93
N ARG A 109 -11.78 -18.20 -0.18
CA ARG A 109 -11.02 -17.18 0.58
C ARG A 109 -10.38 -16.15 -0.32
N LEU A 110 -9.83 -16.58 -1.47
CA LEU A 110 -9.25 -15.69 -2.45
C LEU A 110 -10.31 -14.76 -3.04
N LEU A 111 -11.48 -15.28 -3.43
CA LEU A 111 -12.60 -14.45 -3.92
C LEU A 111 -13.11 -13.48 -2.85
N ALA A 112 -13.24 -13.92 -1.60
CA ALA A 112 -13.59 -13.03 -0.50
C ALA A 112 -12.53 -11.93 -0.31
N PHE A 113 -11.24 -12.26 -0.36
CA PHE A 113 -10.16 -11.28 -0.32
C PHE A 113 -10.18 -10.34 -1.52
N SER A 114 -10.47 -10.85 -2.73
CA SER A 114 -10.56 -10.05 -3.95
C SER A 114 -11.61 -8.95 -3.83
N ILE A 115 -12.79 -9.27 -3.30
CA ILE A 115 -13.92 -8.32 -3.23
C ILE A 115 -13.82 -7.46 -1.96
N PHE A 116 -13.85 -8.11 -0.77
CA PHE A 116 -13.96 -7.42 0.52
C PHE A 116 -12.61 -6.97 1.08
N GLY A 117 -11.51 -7.52 0.59
CA GLY A 117 -10.16 -7.08 0.95
C GLY A 117 -9.67 -6.01 -0.03
N ILE A 118 -9.09 -6.45 -1.15
CA ILE A 118 -8.29 -5.57 -2.00
C ILE A 118 -9.13 -4.59 -2.82
N SER A 119 -10.27 -5.03 -3.42
CA SER A 119 -11.11 -4.11 -4.22
C SER A 119 -11.75 -3.06 -3.33
N PHE A 120 -12.30 -3.45 -2.19
CA PHE A 120 -12.89 -2.51 -1.25
C PHE A 120 -11.87 -1.52 -0.70
N CYS A 121 -10.66 -1.99 -0.36
CA CYS A 121 -9.58 -1.12 0.10
C CYS A 121 -9.15 -0.11 -0.98
N GLN A 122 -8.95 -0.55 -2.20
CA GLN A 122 -8.54 0.33 -3.29
C GLN A 122 -9.65 1.31 -3.68
N PHE A 123 -10.89 0.85 -3.70
CA PHE A 123 -12.04 1.69 -4.02
C PHE A 123 -12.19 2.82 -3.00
N THR A 124 -12.26 2.51 -1.72
CA THR A 124 -12.44 3.54 -0.68
C THR A 124 -11.26 4.51 -0.60
N TYR A 125 -10.04 4.03 -0.83
CA TYR A 125 -8.86 4.87 -0.86
C TYR A 125 -8.89 5.88 -2.02
N PHE A 126 -9.21 5.44 -3.24
CA PHE A 126 -9.27 6.35 -4.37
C PHE A 126 -10.48 7.28 -4.33
N MET A 127 -11.62 6.86 -3.77
CA MET A 127 -12.74 7.74 -3.45
C MET A 127 -12.32 8.83 -2.45
N ALA A 128 -11.51 8.48 -1.45
CA ALA A 128 -10.97 9.47 -0.50
C ALA A 128 -10.02 10.46 -1.19
N ILE A 129 -9.20 10.02 -2.14
CA ILE A 129 -8.34 10.92 -2.94
C ILE A 129 -9.18 11.85 -3.80
N GLU A 130 -10.19 11.33 -4.50
CA GLU A 130 -11.09 12.10 -5.37
C GLU A 130 -11.86 13.16 -4.57
N ALA A 131 -12.33 12.80 -3.37
CA ALA A 131 -13.07 13.72 -2.48
C ALA A 131 -12.15 14.73 -1.74
N SER A 132 -10.83 14.51 -1.73
CA SER A 132 -9.86 15.38 -1.04
C SER A 132 -8.56 15.57 -1.83
N ASN A 133 -7.54 14.82 -1.50
CA ASN A 133 -6.23 14.76 -2.17
C ASN A 133 -5.45 13.53 -1.69
N ALA A 134 -4.37 13.18 -2.40
CA ALA A 134 -3.56 12.01 -2.08
C ALA A 134 -2.94 12.06 -0.67
N GLY A 135 -2.48 13.23 -0.23
CA GLY A 135 -1.88 13.40 1.10
C GLY A 135 -2.86 13.12 2.23
N THR A 136 -4.01 13.80 2.23
CA THR A 136 -5.06 13.66 3.25
C THR A 136 -5.64 12.23 3.26
N ALA A 137 -5.99 11.70 2.10
CA ALA A 137 -6.53 10.34 1.98
C ALA A 137 -5.57 9.28 2.54
N THR A 138 -4.28 9.37 2.19
CA THR A 138 -3.26 8.43 2.66
C THR A 138 -3.08 8.53 4.17
N VAL A 139 -3.01 9.75 4.73
CA VAL A 139 -2.85 9.93 6.19
C VAL A 139 -4.06 9.39 6.94
N LEU A 140 -5.29 9.63 6.49
CA LEU A 140 -6.49 9.09 7.11
C LEU A 140 -6.52 7.55 7.03
N GLN A 141 -6.10 6.95 5.92
CA GLN A 141 -5.98 5.49 5.79
C GLN A 141 -4.98 4.91 6.81
N TYR A 142 -3.95 5.66 7.22
CA TYR A 142 -2.98 5.28 8.26
C TYR A 142 -3.57 5.21 9.68
N LEU A 143 -4.86 5.42 9.87
CA LEU A 143 -5.59 5.02 11.08
C LEU A 143 -5.79 3.50 11.17
N SER A 144 -5.62 2.76 10.06
CA SER A 144 -5.84 1.32 10.00
C SER A 144 -5.05 0.51 11.05
N PRO A 145 -3.76 0.80 11.41
CA PRO A 145 -3.06 0.11 12.48
C PRO A 145 -3.73 0.21 13.85
N VAL A 146 -4.38 1.35 14.14
CA VAL A 146 -5.14 1.53 15.39
C VAL A 146 -6.41 0.68 15.39
N LEU A 147 -7.07 0.57 14.25
CA LEU A 147 -8.24 -0.32 14.08
C LEU A 147 -7.83 -1.79 14.18
N ILE A 148 -6.68 -2.17 13.61
CA ILE A 148 -6.10 -3.52 13.76
C ILE A 148 -5.82 -3.82 15.23
N LEU A 149 -5.24 -2.89 15.98
CA LEU A 149 -5.01 -3.01 17.41
C LEU A 149 -6.32 -3.29 18.16
N ALA A 150 -7.40 -2.54 17.88
CA ALA A 150 -8.70 -2.75 18.50
C ALA A 150 -9.21 -4.20 18.26
N VAL A 151 -9.10 -4.68 17.02
CA VAL A 151 -9.47 -6.07 16.68
C VAL A 151 -8.61 -7.09 17.42
N VAL A 152 -7.31 -6.86 17.56
CA VAL A 152 -6.40 -7.74 18.31
C VAL A 152 -6.77 -7.76 19.79
N CYS A 153 -6.97 -6.60 20.41
CA CYS A 153 -7.37 -6.51 21.82
C CYS A 153 -8.69 -7.26 22.10
N ILE A 154 -9.68 -7.14 21.20
CA ILE A 154 -10.96 -7.87 21.31
C ILE A 154 -10.75 -9.38 21.19
N ARG A 155 -9.96 -9.83 20.19
CA ARG A 155 -9.71 -11.27 19.97
C ARG A 155 -8.94 -11.94 21.09
N GLU A 156 -7.98 -11.21 21.67
CA GLU A 156 -7.15 -11.68 22.78
C GLU A 156 -7.80 -11.44 24.15
N ALA A 157 -8.99 -10.83 24.19
CA ALA A 157 -9.70 -10.43 25.41
C ALA A 157 -8.80 -9.64 26.38
N ARG A 158 -7.94 -8.77 25.86
CA ARG A 158 -7.01 -7.93 26.62
C ARG A 158 -7.29 -6.44 26.47
N LEU A 159 -6.90 -5.67 27.46
CA LEU A 159 -6.90 -4.22 27.37
C LEU A 159 -5.63 -3.71 26.65
N PRO A 160 -5.71 -2.56 25.95
CA PRO A 160 -4.54 -1.96 25.36
C PRO A 160 -3.55 -1.50 26.46
N VAL A 161 -2.24 -1.67 26.17
CA VAL A 161 -1.18 -1.19 27.07
C VAL A 161 -1.01 0.35 26.93
N LYS A 162 -0.31 0.98 27.88
CA LYS A 162 -0.18 2.46 27.93
C LYS A 162 0.26 3.10 26.63
N LEU A 163 1.23 2.48 25.92
CA LEU A 163 1.68 2.99 24.62
C LEU A 163 0.60 2.85 23.53
N GLU A 164 -0.18 1.78 23.56
CA GLU A 164 -1.30 1.57 22.64
C GLU A 164 -2.42 2.59 22.91
N VAL A 165 -2.71 2.89 24.18
CA VAL A 165 -3.67 3.96 24.56
C VAL A 165 -3.17 5.32 24.04
N GLY A 166 -1.89 5.63 24.20
CA GLY A 166 -1.28 6.84 23.64
C GLY A 166 -1.45 6.93 22.13
N ALA A 167 -1.26 5.83 21.40
CA ALA A 167 -1.47 5.79 19.95
C ALA A 167 -2.93 6.04 19.56
N ILE A 168 -3.89 5.48 20.29
CA ILE A 168 -5.32 5.72 20.05
C ILE A 168 -5.64 7.21 20.24
N ILE A 169 -5.17 7.83 21.33
CA ILE A 169 -5.40 9.26 21.61
C ILE A 169 -4.80 10.12 20.51
N LEU A 170 -3.54 9.88 20.11
CA LEU A 170 -2.87 10.63 19.05
C LEU A 170 -3.60 10.50 17.70
N SER A 171 -4.09 9.31 17.37
CA SER A 171 -4.84 9.08 16.12
C SER A 171 -6.16 9.86 16.12
N LEU A 172 -6.91 9.81 17.20
CA LEU A 172 -8.18 10.54 17.33
C LEU A 172 -7.94 12.06 17.30
N ALA A 173 -6.93 12.55 18.01
CA ALA A 173 -6.55 13.97 18.02
C ALA A 173 -6.11 14.41 16.60
N GLY A 174 -5.30 13.62 15.91
CA GLY A 174 -4.86 13.92 14.55
C GLY A 174 -6.01 13.98 13.55
N THR A 175 -6.94 13.02 13.61
CA THR A 175 -8.15 13.02 12.76
C THR A 175 -9.02 14.24 13.04
N PHE A 176 -9.20 14.59 14.32
CA PHE A 176 -9.95 15.77 14.73
C PHE A 176 -9.31 17.06 14.18
N VAL A 177 -7.99 17.20 14.31
CA VAL A 177 -7.26 18.38 13.82
C VAL A 177 -7.37 18.51 12.30
N ILE A 178 -7.23 17.40 11.55
CA ILE A 178 -7.41 17.41 10.08
C ILE A 178 -8.83 17.83 9.71
N GLY A 179 -9.84 17.28 10.41
CA GLY A 179 -11.23 17.54 10.10
C GLY A 179 -11.71 18.96 10.38
N THR A 180 -11.20 19.57 11.47
CA THR A 180 -11.74 20.81 12.03
C THR A 180 -10.75 21.97 12.08
N HIS A 181 -9.45 21.73 11.84
CA HIS A 181 -8.37 22.69 12.10
C HIS A 181 -8.39 23.26 13.54
N GLY A 182 -8.97 22.49 14.48
CA GLY A 182 -9.11 22.87 15.88
C GLY A 182 -10.39 23.67 16.22
N ASP A 183 -11.22 24.02 15.25
CA ASP A 183 -12.51 24.67 15.48
C ASP A 183 -13.64 23.64 15.33
N ILE A 184 -14.29 23.29 16.44
CA ILE A 184 -15.38 22.29 16.46
C ILE A 184 -16.66 22.74 15.74
N HIS A 185 -16.78 24.01 15.39
CA HIS A 185 -17.94 24.57 14.70
C HIS A 185 -17.78 24.61 13.19
N THR A 186 -16.57 24.37 12.67
CA THR A 186 -16.25 24.38 11.24
C THR A 186 -15.56 23.09 10.81
N PHE A 187 -16.02 22.50 9.71
CA PHE A 187 -15.33 21.39 9.07
C PHE A 187 -14.55 21.94 7.88
N HIS A 188 -13.23 21.77 7.89
CA HIS A 188 -12.34 22.21 6.82
C HIS A 188 -12.17 21.17 5.70
N ILE A 189 -12.47 19.89 5.98
CA ILE A 189 -12.64 18.88 4.96
C ILE A 189 -14.12 18.55 4.77
N THR A 190 -14.48 18.15 3.56
CA THR A 190 -15.87 17.77 3.30
C THR A 190 -16.26 16.53 4.09
N GLY A 191 -17.55 16.41 4.47
CA GLY A 191 -18.06 15.21 5.13
C GLY A 191 -17.83 13.95 4.28
N GLU A 192 -17.85 14.09 2.95
CA GLU A 192 -17.54 13.03 2.02
C GLU A 192 -16.07 12.58 2.10
N ALA A 193 -15.12 13.52 2.11
CA ALA A 193 -13.70 13.22 2.23
C ALA A 193 -13.38 12.51 3.56
N LEU A 194 -13.99 12.96 4.66
CA LEU A 194 -13.84 12.32 5.97
C LEU A 194 -14.45 10.90 5.97
N PHE A 195 -15.66 10.74 5.41
CA PHE A 195 -16.32 9.44 5.29
C PHE A 195 -15.46 8.43 4.51
N TRP A 196 -15.03 8.81 3.30
CA TRP A 196 -14.20 7.92 2.48
C TRP A 196 -12.84 7.66 3.10
N GLY A 197 -12.21 8.65 3.75
CA GLY A 197 -10.92 8.49 4.43
C GLY A 197 -10.99 7.52 5.61
N LEU A 198 -12.02 7.64 6.46
CA LEU A 198 -12.25 6.69 7.57
C LEU A 198 -12.62 5.30 7.06
N LEU A 199 -13.44 5.22 6.01
CA LEU A 199 -13.79 3.95 5.39
C LEU A 199 -12.56 3.29 4.73
N ALA A 200 -11.63 4.08 4.18
CA ALA A 200 -10.34 3.60 3.67
C ALA A 200 -9.49 3.00 4.81
N ALA A 201 -9.50 3.56 6.00
CA ALA A 201 -8.83 2.96 7.16
C ALA A 201 -9.46 1.62 7.57
N VAL A 202 -10.79 1.53 7.61
CA VAL A 202 -11.52 0.28 7.91
C VAL A 202 -11.24 -0.77 6.84
N SER A 203 -11.32 -0.42 5.58
CA SER A 203 -11.09 -1.34 4.47
C SER A 203 -9.62 -1.81 4.42
N SER A 204 -8.66 -0.95 4.74
CA SER A 204 -7.24 -1.27 4.88
C SER A 204 -6.98 -2.26 6.03
N MET A 205 -7.70 -2.12 7.16
CA MET A 205 -7.69 -3.10 8.24
C MET A 205 -8.18 -4.47 7.73
N ILE A 206 -9.32 -4.50 7.01
CA ILE A 206 -9.88 -5.74 6.44
C ILE A 206 -8.91 -6.37 5.44
N TYR A 207 -8.35 -5.56 4.53
CA TYR A 207 -7.33 -5.96 3.56
C TYR A 207 -6.12 -6.62 4.24
N THR A 208 -5.71 -6.11 5.39
CA THR A 208 -4.55 -6.61 6.13
C THR A 208 -4.85 -7.93 6.86
N ILE A 209 -6.04 -8.07 7.46
CA ILE A 209 -6.38 -9.22 8.29
C ILE A 209 -6.92 -10.40 7.47
N LEU A 210 -7.71 -10.12 6.45
CA LEU A 210 -8.48 -11.14 5.71
C LEU A 210 -7.60 -12.18 4.98
N PRO A 211 -6.48 -11.81 4.31
CA PRO A 211 -5.67 -12.77 3.56
C PRO A 211 -4.70 -13.58 4.43
N GLY A 212 -4.65 -13.39 5.76
CA GLY A 212 -3.63 -14.00 6.62
C GLY A 212 -3.40 -15.48 6.35
N LYS A 213 -4.49 -16.31 6.32
CA LYS A 213 -4.38 -17.75 6.04
C LYS A 213 -3.95 -18.09 4.61
N LEU A 214 -4.16 -17.18 3.65
CA LEU A 214 -3.68 -17.38 2.28
C LEU A 214 -2.18 -17.07 2.19
N ILE A 215 -1.73 -15.97 2.81
CA ILE A 215 -0.32 -15.54 2.81
C ILE A 215 0.58 -16.53 3.56
N GLU A 216 0.04 -17.23 4.58
CA GLU A 216 0.77 -18.31 5.28
C GLU A 216 1.03 -19.54 4.38
N GLN A 217 0.19 -19.80 3.38
CA GLN A 217 0.21 -21.03 2.58
C GLN A 217 0.70 -20.81 1.15
N PHE A 218 0.53 -19.60 0.63
CA PHE A 218 0.79 -19.26 -0.77
C PHE A 218 1.71 -18.05 -0.87
N ASP A 219 2.41 -17.96 -1.99
CA ASP A 219 3.27 -16.82 -2.28
C ASP A 219 2.47 -15.52 -2.42
N ILE A 220 3.07 -14.41 -2.00
CA ILE A 220 2.42 -13.11 -1.96
C ILE A 220 2.02 -12.60 -3.36
N TYR A 221 2.86 -12.87 -4.40
CA TYR A 221 2.53 -12.50 -5.78
C TYR A 221 1.32 -13.27 -6.30
N GLN A 222 1.15 -14.51 -5.84
CA GLN A 222 0.00 -15.35 -6.16
C GLN A 222 -1.28 -14.80 -5.53
N VAL A 223 -1.25 -14.50 -4.24
CA VAL A 223 -2.41 -14.00 -3.50
C VAL A 223 -2.82 -12.61 -3.98
N LEU A 224 -1.87 -11.68 -4.11
CA LEU A 224 -2.14 -10.33 -4.60
C LEU A 224 -2.48 -10.30 -6.08
N GLY A 225 -1.73 -11.05 -6.92
CA GLY A 225 -1.95 -11.06 -8.37
C GLY A 225 -3.35 -11.56 -8.73
N PHE A 226 -3.73 -12.75 -8.24
CA PHE A 226 -5.08 -13.27 -8.48
C PHE A 226 -6.15 -12.49 -7.71
N GLY A 227 -5.84 -12.01 -6.50
CA GLY A 227 -6.74 -11.15 -5.74
C GLY A 227 -7.11 -9.87 -6.49
N MET A 228 -6.12 -9.17 -7.03
CA MET A 228 -6.32 -7.98 -7.87
C MET A 228 -7.04 -8.33 -9.19
N LEU A 229 -6.64 -9.42 -9.85
CA LEU A 229 -7.23 -9.80 -11.13
C LEU A 229 -8.73 -10.08 -11.00
N PHE A 230 -9.14 -10.90 -10.02
CA PHE A 230 -10.56 -11.19 -9.78
C PHE A 230 -11.31 -9.94 -9.27
N GLY A 231 -10.67 -9.13 -8.42
CA GLY A 231 -11.23 -7.85 -8.01
C GLY A 231 -11.42 -6.89 -9.18
N GLY A 232 -10.45 -6.82 -10.10
CA GLY A 232 -10.53 -6.00 -11.31
C GLY A 232 -11.60 -6.48 -12.28
N ILE A 233 -11.77 -7.80 -12.44
CA ILE A 233 -12.86 -8.37 -13.24
C ILE A 233 -14.23 -8.00 -12.62
N ALA A 234 -14.38 -8.16 -11.31
CA ALA A 234 -15.63 -7.83 -10.61
C ALA A 234 -15.94 -6.33 -10.69
N MET A 235 -14.95 -5.46 -10.42
CA MET A 235 -15.10 -4.01 -10.57
C MET A 235 -15.37 -3.61 -12.02
N GLY A 236 -14.68 -4.21 -12.99
CA GLY A 236 -14.90 -3.97 -14.41
C GLY A 236 -16.31 -4.34 -14.87
N ALA A 237 -16.89 -5.41 -14.33
CA ALA A 237 -18.27 -5.80 -14.62
C ALA A 237 -19.29 -4.79 -14.10
N VAL A 238 -19.01 -4.16 -12.95
CA VAL A 238 -19.90 -3.15 -12.35
C VAL A 238 -19.71 -1.78 -13.02
N VAL A 239 -18.48 -1.33 -13.16
CA VAL A 239 -18.13 0.02 -13.65
C VAL A 239 -18.22 0.11 -15.16
N GLN A 240 -18.02 -1.01 -15.87
CA GLN A 240 -18.00 -1.08 -17.34
C GLN A 240 -17.07 -0.02 -17.96
N PRO A 241 -15.76 -0.04 -17.65
CA PRO A 241 -14.82 1.04 -17.99
C PRO A 241 -14.70 1.29 -19.50
N TRP A 242 -15.10 0.32 -20.34
CA TRP A 242 -15.16 0.45 -21.79
C TRP A 242 -16.27 1.37 -22.29
N ASN A 243 -17.27 1.66 -21.46
CA ASN A 243 -18.37 2.58 -21.78
C ASN A 243 -18.09 4.03 -21.31
N VAL A 244 -17.03 4.24 -20.54
CA VAL A 244 -16.65 5.57 -20.02
C VAL A 244 -15.72 6.24 -21.04
N PRO A 245 -16.10 7.42 -21.57
CA PRO A 245 -15.24 8.14 -22.49
C PRO A 245 -14.02 8.70 -21.74
N VAL A 246 -12.82 8.32 -22.16
CA VAL A 246 -11.57 8.81 -21.61
C VAL A 246 -10.75 9.48 -22.70
N VAL A 247 -10.28 10.69 -22.43
CA VAL A 247 -9.36 11.36 -23.33
C VAL A 247 -7.94 10.78 -23.14
N TRP A 248 -7.50 10.06 -24.15
CA TRP A 248 -6.19 9.44 -24.16
C TRP A 248 -5.14 10.41 -24.67
N ASP A 249 -4.36 10.95 -23.76
CA ASP A 249 -3.15 11.73 -24.06
C ASP A 249 -1.93 11.15 -23.29
N LEU A 250 -0.77 11.74 -23.49
CA LEU A 250 0.45 11.28 -22.85
C LEU A 250 0.39 11.42 -21.31
N GLY A 251 -0.31 12.43 -20.79
CA GLY A 251 -0.52 12.64 -19.36
C GLY A 251 -1.39 11.53 -18.74
N THR A 252 -2.54 11.23 -19.38
CA THR A 252 -3.45 10.15 -18.96
C THR A 252 -2.74 8.78 -18.99
N ALA A 253 -2.08 8.46 -20.10
CA ALA A 253 -1.36 7.20 -20.24
C ALA A 253 -0.20 7.09 -19.25
N GLY A 254 0.57 8.18 -19.06
CA GLY A 254 1.70 8.24 -18.12
C GLY A 254 1.26 8.08 -16.66
N ALA A 255 0.20 8.79 -16.23
CA ALA A 255 -0.33 8.69 -14.88
C ALA A 255 -0.92 7.30 -14.61
N LEU A 256 -1.67 6.73 -15.57
CA LEU A 256 -2.21 5.37 -15.46
C LEU A 256 -1.08 4.33 -15.36
N ALA A 257 -0.04 4.45 -16.17
CA ALA A 257 1.15 3.61 -16.06
C ALA A 257 1.86 3.81 -14.70
N GLY A 258 1.91 5.05 -14.19
CA GLY A 258 2.39 5.37 -12.86
C GLY A 258 1.65 4.61 -11.76
N VAL A 259 0.32 4.60 -11.82
CA VAL A 259 -0.52 3.86 -10.87
C VAL A 259 -0.33 2.35 -10.99
N ILE A 260 -0.38 1.80 -12.20
CA ILE A 260 -0.39 0.35 -12.44
C ILE A 260 1.01 -0.24 -12.29
N VAL A 261 2.01 0.32 -12.97
CA VAL A 261 3.36 -0.27 -13.02
C VAL A 261 4.17 0.17 -11.81
N ILE A 262 4.33 1.49 -11.60
CA ILE A 262 5.18 2.02 -10.52
C ILE A 262 4.52 1.78 -9.18
N GLY A 263 3.26 2.19 -9.01
CA GLY A 263 2.53 2.11 -7.76
C GLY A 263 2.07 0.71 -7.37
N THR A 264 2.20 -0.28 -8.24
CA THR A 264 1.79 -1.65 -7.92
C THR A 264 2.94 -2.63 -8.16
N ALA A 265 3.33 -2.90 -9.39
CA ALA A 265 4.31 -3.94 -9.68
C ALA A 265 5.69 -3.62 -9.06
N VAL A 266 6.21 -2.40 -9.30
CA VAL A 266 7.51 -1.95 -8.76
C VAL A 266 7.42 -1.75 -7.24
N ALA A 267 6.39 -1.06 -6.76
CA ALA A 267 6.23 -0.77 -5.33
C ALA A 267 6.18 -2.04 -4.49
N PHE A 268 5.27 -2.98 -4.81
CA PHE A 268 5.17 -4.24 -4.07
C PHE A 268 6.44 -5.08 -4.22
N GLY A 269 7.02 -5.16 -5.42
CA GLY A 269 8.25 -5.91 -5.67
C GLY A 269 9.40 -5.42 -4.78
N LEU A 270 9.66 -4.13 -4.77
CA LEU A 270 10.73 -3.53 -3.96
C LEU A 270 10.43 -3.61 -2.46
N TYR A 271 9.23 -3.23 -2.06
CA TYR A 271 8.86 -3.20 -0.64
C TYR A 271 8.96 -4.59 0.00
N LEU A 272 8.38 -5.61 -0.63
CA LEU A 272 8.39 -6.97 -0.08
C LEU A 272 9.80 -7.58 -0.04
N GLN A 273 10.62 -7.35 -1.07
CA GLN A 273 12.02 -7.78 -1.04
C GLN A 273 12.79 -7.04 0.07
N GLY A 274 12.59 -5.74 0.20
CA GLY A 274 13.16 -4.94 1.28
C GLY A 274 12.78 -5.51 2.65
N VAL A 275 11.49 -5.73 2.90
CA VAL A 275 10.96 -6.31 4.15
C VAL A 275 11.53 -7.70 4.40
N GLY A 276 11.69 -8.53 3.38
CA GLY A 276 12.33 -9.84 3.49
C GLY A 276 13.78 -9.78 4.00
N ILE A 277 14.51 -8.69 3.70
CA ILE A 277 15.89 -8.48 4.14
C ILE A 277 15.96 -7.87 5.54
N ILE A 278 15.16 -6.83 5.82
CA ILE A 278 15.27 -6.03 7.06
C ILE A 278 14.31 -6.46 8.16
N GLY A 279 13.35 -7.32 7.83
CA GLY A 279 12.30 -7.80 8.72
C GLY A 279 11.06 -6.90 8.76
N PRO A 280 9.91 -7.46 9.18
CA PRO A 280 8.59 -6.80 9.07
C PRO A 280 8.48 -5.54 9.95
N LEU A 281 9.11 -5.51 11.13
CA LEU A 281 9.07 -4.33 12.01
C LEU A 281 9.73 -3.10 11.37
N ARG A 282 10.95 -3.28 10.82
CA ARG A 282 11.65 -2.19 10.12
C ARG A 282 10.93 -1.83 8.83
N GLY A 283 10.38 -2.82 8.13
CA GLY A 283 9.56 -2.60 6.95
C GLY A 283 8.35 -1.69 7.24
N SER A 284 7.60 -1.94 8.30
CA SER A 284 6.47 -1.10 8.71
C SER A 284 6.87 0.35 9.00
N ILE A 285 8.01 0.56 9.69
CA ILE A 285 8.53 1.91 9.94
C ILE A 285 8.86 2.62 8.61
N LEU A 286 9.55 1.92 7.71
CA LEU A 286 9.95 2.51 6.43
C LEU A 286 8.76 2.68 5.47
N GLY A 287 7.73 1.83 5.58
CA GLY A 287 6.47 2.00 4.85
C GLY A 287 5.76 3.32 5.14
N SER A 288 5.95 3.88 6.35
CA SER A 288 5.39 5.19 6.71
C SER A 288 5.98 6.37 5.91
N VAL A 289 6.93 6.13 5.01
CA VAL A 289 7.34 7.11 4.01
C VAL A 289 6.24 7.40 2.97
N GLU A 290 5.30 6.48 2.78
CA GLU A 290 4.18 6.62 1.84
C GLU A 290 3.38 7.91 2.07
N PRO A 291 2.76 8.17 3.25
CA PRO A 291 2.02 9.42 3.46
C PRO A 291 2.91 10.67 3.37
N VAL A 292 4.17 10.58 3.80
CA VAL A 292 5.12 11.68 3.68
C VAL A 292 5.38 12.01 2.20
N SER A 293 5.62 10.99 1.38
CA SER A 293 5.83 11.17 -0.06
C SER A 293 4.55 11.61 -0.79
N ALA A 294 3.37 11.15 -0.38
CA ALA A 294 2.10 11.58 -0.93
C ALA A 294 1.86 13.08 -0.69
N VAL A 295 2.05 13.54 0.56
CA VAL A 295 1.94 14.97 0.91
C VAL A 295 2.97 15.80 0.13
N PHE A 296 4.24 15.38 0.14
CA PHE A 296 5.31 16.07 -0.57
C PHE A 296 5.00 16.22 -2.06
N LEU A 297 4.65 15.14 -2.73
CA LEU A 297 4.35 15.15 -4.17
C LEU A 297 3.05 15.90 -4.49
N SER A 298 2.03 15.83 -3.62
CA SER A 298 0.81 16.64 -3.79
C SER A 298 1.12 18.15 -3.77
N VAL A 299 2.00 18.60 -2.88
CA VAL A 299 2.42 20.01 -2.83
C VAL A 299 3.23 20.40 -4.06
N PHE A 300 4.33 19.67 -4.35
CA PHE A 300 5.32 20.10 -5.34
C PHE A 300 4.92 19.79 -6.78
N TRP A 301 4.12 18.77 -7.01
CA TRP A 301 3.68 18.38 -8.35
C TRP A 301 2.29 18.87 -8.68
N LEU A 302 1.35 18.74 -7.74
CA LEU A 302 -0.08 19.03 -7.99
C LEU A 302 -0.50 20.40 -7.45
N GLY A 303 0.38 21.10 -6.69
CA GLY A 303 0.08 22.41 -6.13
C GLY A 303 -0.94 22.38 -5.00
N THR A 304 -1.18 21.20 -4.39
CA THR A 304 -2.09 21.05 -3.25
C THR A 304 -1.63 21.91 -2.08
N GLN A 305 -2.53 22.71 -1.52
CA GLN A 305 -2.22 23.59 -0.40
C GLN A 305 -2.60 22.90 0.91
N PHE A 306 -1.63 22.76 1.81
CA PHE A 306 -1.85 22.32 3.18
C PHE A 306 -1.58 23.49 4.15
N THR A 307 -2.36 23.53 5.20
CA THR A 307 -2.24 24.51 6.28
C THR A 307 -1.43 23.92 7.45
N LEU A 308 -1.04 24.76 8.41
CA LEU A 308 -0.33 24.29 9.59
C LEU A 308 -1.11 23.24 10.41
N PRO A 309 -2.45 23.38 10.63
CA PRO A 309 -3.25 22.32 11.23
C PRO A 309 -3.18 20.97 10.50
N ASP A 310 -3.17 20.96 9.16
CA ASP A 310 -3.05 19.71 8.40
C ASP A 310 -1.75 18.99 8.74
N PHE A 311 -0.61 19.71 8.72
CA PHE A 311 0.69 19.13 9.08
C PHE A 311 0.73 18.65 10.54
N LEU A 312 0.06 19.35 11.46
CA LEU A 312 -0.04 18.92 12.85
C LEU A 312 -0.84 17.61 12.95
N GLY A 313 -1.99 17.53 12.29
CA GLY A 313 -2.80 16.32 12.24
C GLY A 313 -2.05 15.13 11.61
N PHE A 314 -1.33 15.35 10.53
CA PHE A 314 -0.47 14.35 9.89
C PHE A 314 0.61 13.84 10.86
N ALA A 315 1.30 14.75 11.54
CA ALA A 315 2.32 14.41 12.53
C ALA A 315 1.75 13.59 13.70
N LEU A 316 0.56 13.91 14.18
CA LEU A 316 -0.11 13.17 15.25
C LEU A 316 -0.47 11.74 14.82
N ILE A 317 -1.06 11.56 13.63
CA ILE A 317 -1.41 10.22 13.12
C ILE A 317 -0.15 9.38 12.86
N LEU A 318 0.87 9.95 12.24
CA LEU A 318 2.13 9.24 12.01
C LEU A 318 2.83 8.88 13.33
N SER A 319 2.81 9.76 14.33
CA SER A 319 3.35 9.49 15.66
C SER A 319 2.61 8.32 16.34
N ALA A 320 1.29 8.22 16.16
CA ALA A 320 0.50 7.09 16.65
C ALA A 320 0.98 5.76 16.02
N VAL A 321 1.19 5.73 14.71
CA VAL A 321 1.71 4.55 14.00
C VAL A 321 3.09 4.16 14.56
N PHE A 322 4.00 5.11 14.73
CA PHE A 322 5.31 4.83 15.33
C PHE A 322 5.20 4.28 16.75
N LEU A 323 4.32 4.85 17.60
CA LEU A 323 4.07 4.35 18.95
C LEU A 323 3.61 2.88 18.94
N LEU A 324 2.69 2.49 18.04
CA LEU A 324 2.24 1.11 17.92
C LEU A 324 3.35 0.15 17.52
N ILE A 325 4.24 0.58 16.60
CA ILE A 325 5.38 -0.23 16.18
C ILE A 325 6.33 -0.47 17.37
N PHE A 326 6.58 0.55 18.20
CA PHE A 326 7.42 0.42 19.39
C PHE A 326 6.75 -0.37 20.53
N ALA A 327 5.43 -0.21 20.73
CA ALA A 327 4.69 -0.98 21.73
C ALA A 327 4.81 -2.49 21.49
N ARG A 328 4.69 -2.93 20.23
CA ARG A 328 4.83 -4.34 19.83
C ARG A 328 6.24 -4.93 20.03
N LYS A 329 7.26 -4.09 20.18
CA LYS A 329 8.64 -4.54 20.42
C LYS A 329 8.89 -4.87 21.90
N ASN A 330 8.12 -4.27 22.81
CA ASN A 330 8.34 -4.30 24.25
C ASN A 330 7.30 -5.18 25.00
N GLY A 331 6.37 -5.79 24.30
CA GLY A 331 5.43 -6.80 24.80
C GLY A 331 5.66 -8.14 24.11
#